data_51fe6e2cdf65bd83bc3cb7b9de273613
#
_entry.id   51fe6e2cdf65bd83bc3cb7b9de273613
#
_cell.length_a   1.000
_cell.length_b   1.000
_cell.length_c   1.000
_cell.angle_alpha   90.00
_cell.angle_beta   90.00
_cell.angle_gamma   90.00
#
_symmetry.space_group_name_H-M   'P 1'
#
loop_
_entity.id
_entity.type
_entity.pdbx_description
1 polymer ?
#
loop_
_entity_poly.entity_id
_entity_poly.type
_entity_poly.pdbx_seq_one_letter_code
_entity_poly.pdbx_strand_id
1 'polypeptide(L)'
;ADAVVVAAPFWDLSYPAALRTYIEYISAVGLTYHYTDAGCCGGCAAEHLVYLASGGDVEREDSVGVIHWRQLAAMFGIPQFDYVFAGGLDASPDTAGETLAAACALAENLARTL
;
A
#
# COMPACT_ATOMS: atom_id res chain seq x y z
N ALA A 1 -2.83 -15.27 5.97
CA ALA A 1 -1.55 -14.73 5.49
C ALA A 1 -0.92 -13.92 6.62
N ASP A 2 0.39 -13.94 6.74
CA ASP A 2 1.11 -13.19 7.78
C ASP A 2 1.41 -11.76 7.31
N ALA A 3 1.49 -11.58 6.01
CA ALA A 3 1.67 -10.28 5.36
C ALA A 3 0.79 -10.12 4.11
N VAL A 4 0.40 -8.88 3.83
CA VAL A 4 -0.29 -8.48 2.61
C VAL A 4 0.61 -7.52 1.85
N VAL A 5 0.94 -7.86 0.61
CA VAL A 5 1.72 -6.99 -0.27
C VAL A 5 0.84 -6.54 -1.44
N VAL A 6 0.74 -5.23 -1.62
CA VAL A 6 -0.04 -4.61 -2.68
C VAL A 6 0.91 -3.82 -3.57
N ALA A 7 0.96 -4.17 -4.85
CA ALA A 7 1.77 -3.46 -5.84
C ALA A 7 0.87 -2.86 -6.93
N ALA A 8 1.01 -1.56 -7.18
CA ALA A 8 0.20 -0.87 -8.18
C ALA A 8 0.93 0.36 -8.75
N PRO A 9 0.72 0.69 -10.03
CA PRO A 9 1.22 1.94 -10.59
C PRO A 9 0.47 3.14 -9.98
N PHE A 10 1.16 4.26 -9.89
CA PHE A 10 0.57 5.54 -9.49
C PHE A 10 -0.11 6.18 -10.69
N TRP A 11 -1.42 6.08 -10.77
CA TRP A 11 -2.26 6.65 -11.82
C TRP A 11 -3.30 7.59 -11.24
N ASP A 12 -3.52 8.70 -11.90
CA ASP A 12 -4.53 9.71 -11.52
C ASP A 12 -4.43 10.14 -10.04
N LEU A 13 -3.20 10.34 -9.57
CA LEU A 13 -2.87 10.68 -8.17
C LEU A 13 -3.23 9.59 -7.15
N SER A 14 -3.47 8.35 -7.60
CA SER A 14 -3.85 7.21 -6.77
C SER A 14 -3.34 5.91 -7.38
N TYR A 15 -4.21 4.93 -7.57
CA TYR A 15 -3.95 3.60 -8.14
C TYR A 15 -5.09 3.19 -9.08
N PRO A 16 -4.90 2.16 -9.95
CA PRO A 16 -5.90 1.75 -10.94
C PRO A 16 -7.26 1.39 -10.35
N ALA A 17 -8.33 1.66 -11.09
CA ALA A 17 -9.71 1.35 -10.71
C ALA A 17 -9.93 -0.13 -10.37
N ALA A 18 -9.21 -1.05 -11.03
CA ALA A 18 -9.27 -2.48 -10.73
C ALA A 18 -8.90 -2.77 -9.26
N LEU A 19 -7.87 -2.08 -8.73
CA LEU A 19 -7.47 -2.23 -7.33
C LEU A 19 -8.53 -1.64 -6.39
N ARG A 20 -9.16 -0.54 -6.76
CA ARG A 20 -10.28 0.02 -6.00
C ARG A 20 -11.45 -0.96 -5.92
N THR A 21 -11.80 -1.56 -7.04
CA THR A 21 -12.84 -2.61 -7.08
C THR A 21 -12.49 -3.78 -6.17
N TYR A 22 -11.23 -4.25 -6.20
CA TYR A 22 -10.77 -5.31 -5.31
C TYR A 22 -10.93 -4.93 -3.84
N ILE A 23 -10.55 -3.70 -3.44
CA ILE A 23 -10.72 -3.20 -2.08
C ILE A 23 -12.20 -3.26 -1.66
N GLU A 24 -13.13 -2.86 -2.53
CA GLU A 24 -14.56 -2.91 -2.23
C GLU A 24 -15.06 -4.33 -2.00
N TYR A 25 -14.55 -5.30 -2.75
CA TYR A 25 -14.91 -6.72 -2.57
C TYR A 25 -14.35 -7.32 -1.27
N ILE A 26 -13.13 -6.97 -0.88
CA ILE A 26 -12.52 -7.51 0.34
C ILE A 26 -12.96 -6.76 1.61
N SER A 27 -13.50 -5.55 1.49
CA SER A 27 -14.02 -4.77 2.62
C SER A 27 -15.41 -5.28 3.02
N ALA A 28 -15.45 -6.46 3.62
CA ALA A 28 -16.68 -7.16 3.96
C ALA A 28 -16.83 -7.31 5.48
N VAL A 29 -17.98 -6.87 5.99
CA VAL A 29 -18.34 -7.01 7.41
C VAL A 29 -18.41 -8.50 7.79
N GLY A 30 -17.81 -8.84 8.92
CA GLY A 30 -17.72 -10.22 9.39
C GLY A 30 -16.59 -11.04 8.75
N LEU A 31 -15.84 -10.45 7.80
CA LEU A 31 -14.71 -11.09 7.14
C LEU A 31 -13.40 -10.35 7.44
N THR A 32 -13.24 -9.13 6.92
CA THR A 32 -12.03 -8.33 7.10
C THR A 32 -12.13 -7.32 8.25
N TYR A 33 -13.34 -7.01 8.66
CA TYR A 33 -13.62 -6.21 9.84
C TYR A 33 -15.03 -6.51 10.38
N HIS A 34 -15.32 -6.10 11.60
CA HIS A 34 -16.61 -6.26 12.23
C HIS A 34 -16.91 -5.09 13.18
N TYR A 35 -18.17 -4.94 13.59
CA TYR A 35 -18.58 -3.93 14.55
C TYR A 35 -18.83 -4.55 15.91
N THR A 36 -18.39 -3.85 16.95
CA THR A 36 -18.68 -4.13 18.37
C THR A 36 -19.25 -2.89 19.02
N ASP A 37 -19.64 -2.99 20.28
CA ASP A 37 -20.07 -1.82 21.07
C ASP A 37 -18.96 -0.77 21.21
N ALA A 38 -17.70 -1.16 21.07
CA ALA A 38 -16.54 -0.27 21.08
C ALA A 38 -16.23 0.36 19.71
N GLY A 39 -16.94 -0.01 18.63
CA GLY A 39 -16.75 0.48 17.27
C GLY A 39 -16.29 -0.56 16.27
N CYS A 40 -15.64 -0.10 15.20
CA CYS A 40 -15.08 -0.96 14.16
C CYS A 40 -13.82 -1.66 14.66
N CYS A 41 -13.77 -2.98 14.51
CA CYS A 41 -12.62 -3.83 14.84
C CYS A 41 -12.16 -4.59 13.60
N GLY A 42 -10.84 -4.66 13.39
CA GLY A 42 -10.26 -5.45 12.29
C GLY A 42 -10.39 -6.95 12.52
N GLY A 43 -10.53 -7.70 11.44
CA GLY A 43 -10.68 -9.15 11.43
C GLY A 43 -9.56 -9.89 10.71
N CYS A 44 -8.56 -9.19 10.16
CA CYS A 44 -7.43 -9.80 9.49
C CYS A 44 -6.38 -10.30 10.48
N ALA A 45 -5.80 -11.45 10.18
CA ALA A 45 -4.72 -12.04 10.97
C ALA A 45 -3.31 -11.61 10.48
N ALA A 46 -3.23 -10.82 9.43
CA ALA A 46 -1.97 -10.33 8.91
C ALA A 46 -1.34 -9.31 9.88
N GLU A 47 -0.03 -9.40 10.06
CA GLU A 47 0.75 -8.49 10.91
C GLU A 47 1.26 -7.28 10.11
N HIS A 48 1.42 -7.42 8.79
CA HIS A 48 1.99 -6.40 7.92
C HIS A 48 1.15 -6.16 6.68
N LEU A 49 1.04 -4.90 6.28
CA LEU A 49 0.60 -4.47 4.95
C LEU A 49 1.68 -3.59 4.32
N VAL A 50 2.17 -4.00 3.16
CA VAL A 50 3.16 -3.26 2.39
C VAL A 50 2.54 -2.77 1.09
N TYR A 51 2.59 -1.46 0.85
CA TYR A 51 2.14 -0.85 -0.40
C TYR A 51 3.34 -0.45 -1.25
N LEU A 52 3.45 -1.01 -2.45
CA LEU A 52 4.50 -0.75 -3.42
C LEU A 52 3.89 0.01 -4.60
N ALA A 53 4.48 1.15 -4.96
CA ALA A 53 4.02 1.90 -6.11
C ALA A 53 5.18 2.49 -6.91
N SER A 54 4.94 2.75 -8.19
CA SER A 54 5.84 3.49 -9.07
C SER A 54 5.08 4.53 -9.87
N GLY A 55 5.71 5.66 -10.15
CA GLY A 55 5.08 6.74 -10.89
C GLY A 55 6.06 7.68 -11.58
N GLY A 56 5.56 8.39 -12.59
CA GLY A 56 6.32 9.37 -13.34
C GLY A 56 6.61 10.66 -12.57
N ASP A 57 5.74 11.00 -11.62
CA ASP A 57 5.87 12.20 -10.79
C ASP A 57 6.63 11.92 -9.48
N VAL A 58 6.99 12.98 -8.76
CA VAL A 58 7.74 12.90 -7.50
C VAL A 58 6.85 12.32 -6.39
N GLU A 59 7.45 11.47 -5.58
CA GLU A 59 6.79 10.87 -4.41
C GLU A 59 6.30 11.93 -3.41
N ARG A 60 5.11 11.65 -2.87
CA ARG A 60 4.51 12.44 -1.77
C ARG A 60 3.95 11.49 -0.72
N GLU A 61 4.35 11.70 0.53
CA GLU A 61 3.82 10.94 1.68
C GLU A 61 2.30 11.12 1.86
N ASP A 62 1.77 12.24 1.38
CA ASP A 62 0.36 12.57 1.41
C ASP A 62 -0.43 12.09 0.17
N SER A 63 0.17 11.22 -0.66
CA SER A 63 -0.54 10.65 -1.80
C SER A 63 -1.78 9.89 -1.36
N VAL A 64 -2.85 10.01 -2.14
CA VAL A 64 -4.15 9.37 -1.84
C VAL A 64 -4.00 7.85 -1.65
N GLY A 65 -3.16 7.20 -2.44
CA GLY A 65 -2.91 5.77 -2.34
C GLY A 65 -2.30 5.38 -0.99
N VAL A 66 -1.25 6.09 -0.54
CA VAL A 66 -0.57 5.82 0.74
C VAL A 66 -1.52 6.03 1.91
N ILE A 67 -2.24 7.16 1.93
CA ILE A 67 -3.21 7.48 2.99
C ILE A 67 -4.31 6.42 3.03
N HIS A 68 -4.85 6.05 1.88
CA HIS A 68 -5.95 5.08 1.82
C HIS A 68 -5.50 3.70 2.32
N TRP A 69 -4.36 3.18 1.86
CA TRP A 69 -3.87 1.88 2.32
C TRP A 69 -3.50 1.88 3.80
N ARG A 70 -2.96 2.98 4.33
CA ARG A 70 -2.74 3.13 5.78
C ARG A 70 -4.04 3.05 6.59
N GLN A 71 -5.09 3.70 6.11
CA GLN A 71 -6.41 3.65 6.75
C GLN A 71 -7.06 2.27 6.63
N LEU A 72 -6.91 1.59 5.50
CA LEU A 72 -7.38 0.23 5.32
C LEU A 72 -6.65 -0.77 6.22
N ALA A 73 -5.33 -0.64 6.38
CA ALA A 73 -4.57 -1.45 7.31
C ALA A 73 -5.13 -1.32 8.74
N ALA A 74 -5.36 -0.09 9.20
CA ALA A 74 -5.96 0.17 10.50
C ALA A 74 -7.39 -0.41 10.61
N MET A 75 -8.23 -0.24 9.59
CA MET A 75 -9.59 -0.77 9.56
C MET A 75 -9.62 -2.31 9.59
N PHE A 76 -8.68 -2.96 8.90
CA PHE A 76 -8.56 -4.41 8.85
C PHE A 76 -7.85 -5.01 10.09
N GLY A 77 -7.31 -4.16 10.97
CA GLY A 77 -6.61 -4.58 12.18
C GLY A 77 -5.18 -5.02 11.93
N ILE A 78 -4.56 -4.59 10.82
CA ILE A 78 -3.17 -4.88 10.49
C ILE A 78 -2.28 -3.82 11.15
N PRO A 79 -1.44 -4.18 12.12
CA PRO A 79 -0.75 -3.20 12.97
C PRO A 79 0.43 -2.49 12.28
N GLN A 80 1.06 -3.13 11.29
CA GLN A 80 2.23 -2.59 10.61
C GLN A 80 1.85 -2.18 9.18
N PHE A 81 2.16 -0.93 8.83
CA PHE A 81 1.98 -0.41 7.48
C PHE A 81 3.27 0.24 6.99
N ASP A 82 3.78 -0.27 5.90
CA ASP A 82 4.95 0.26 5.21
C ASP A 82 4.61 0.56 3.74
N TYR A 83 5.34 1.50 3.13
CA TYR A 83 5.22 1.74 1.71
C TYR A 83 6.57 2.03 1.08
N VAL A 84 6.69 1.67 -0.19
CA VAL A 84 7.83 2.01 -1.05
C VAL A 84 7.29 2.61 -2.34
N PHE A 85 7.82 3.74 -2.71
CA PHE A 85 7.42 4.46 -3.91
C PHE A 85 8.64 4.78 -4.78
N ALA A 86 8.67 4.28 -6.01
CA ALA A 86 9.63 4.68 -7.03
C ALA A 86 9.03 5.84 -7.85
N GLY A 87 9.24 7.08 -7.41
CA GLY A 87 8.67 8.28 -8.03
C GLY A 87 9.67 9.03 -8.90
N GLY A 88 9.15 9.95 -9.73
CA GLY A 88 9.95 10.80 -10.59
C GLY A 88 10.54 10.10 -11.82
N LEU A 89 10.03 8.93 -12.20
CA LEU A 89 10.61 8.12 -13.27
C LEU A 89 10.52 8.80 -14.64
N ASP A 90 9.46 9.59 -14.88
CA ASP A 90 9.31 10.38 -16.12
C ASP A 90 9.93 11.77 -15.99
N ALA A 91 9.94 12.32 -14.78
CA ALA A 91 10.51 13.65 -14.53
C ALA A 91 12.03 13.67 -14.65
N SER A 92 12.70 12.54 -14.39
CA SER A 92 14.15 12.39 -14.45
C SER A 92 14.54 11.06 -15.12
N PRO A 93 14.34 10.92 -16.45
CA PRO A 93 14.58 9.65 -17.16
C PRO A 93 16.01 9.14 -17.03
N ASP A 94 17.00 10.04 -16.98
CA ASP A 94 18.41 9.69 -16.88
C ASP A 94 18.77 8.96 -15.58
N THR A 95 18.04 9.22 -14.49
CA THR A 95 18.24 8.60 -13.18
C THR A 95 17.14 7.60 -12.81
N ALA A 96 16.18 7.37 -13.70
CA ALA A 96 15.03 6.48 -13.42
C ALA A 96 15.47 5.06 -13.04
N GLY A 97 16.51 4.54 -13.67
CA GLY A 97 17.08 3.22 -13.35
C GLY A 97 17.66 3.15 -11.93
N GLU A 98 18.35 4.18 -11.50
CA GLU A 98 18.91 4.28 -10.14
C GLU A 98 17.80 4.41 -9.08
N THR A 99 16.81 5.25 -9.38
CA THR A 99 15.63 5.44 -8.50
C THR A 99 14.87 4.12 -8.31
N LEU A 100 14.64 3.38 -9.40
CA LEU A 100 13.96 2.08 -9.33
C LEU A 100 14.79 1.06 -8.55
N ALA A 101 16.11 1.00 -8.78
CA ALA A 101 17.00 0.09 -8.07
C ALA A 101 17.02 0.39 -6.55
N ALA A 102 17.03 1.67 -6.17
CA ALA A 102 16.95 2.08 -4.76
C ALA A 102 15.62 1.66 -4.12
N ALA A 103 14.49 1.85 -4.82
CA ALA A 103 13.18 1.41 -4.35
C ALA A 103 13.10 -0.11 -4.20
N CYS A 104 13.65 -0.87 -5.15
CA CYS A 104 13.74 -2.33 -5.05
C CYS A 104 14.57 -2.77 -3.84
N ALA A 105 15.70 -2.13 -3.57
CA ALA A 105 16.53 -2.44 -2.39
C ALA A 105 15.78 -2.16 -1.08
N LEU A 106 14.98 -1.09 -1.01
CA LEU A 106 14.11 -0.82 0.14
C LEU A 106 13.05 -1.91 0.32
N ALA A 107 12.38 -2.32 -0.77
CA ALA A 107 11.38 -3.39 -0.75
C ALA A 107 12.00 -4.73 -0.31
N GLU A 108 13.21 -5.07 -0.78
CA GLU A 108 13.95 -6.26 -0.34
C GLU A 108 14.28 -6.22 1.15
N ASN A 109 14.67 -5.05 1.67
CA ASN A 109 14.95 -4.88 3.10
C ASN A 109 13.68 -5.05 3.95
N LEU A 110 12.55 -4.48 3.51
CA LEU A 110 11.25 -4.70 4.16
C LEU A 110 10.87 -6.18 4.14
N ALA A 111 11.03 -6.86 3.02
CA ALA A 111 10.69 -8.28 2.90
C ALA A 111 11.42 -9.18 3.91
N ARG A 112 12.59 -8.78 4.39
CA ARG A 112 13.35 -9.51 5.43
C ARG A 112 12.77 -9.35 6.83
N THR A 113 11.89 -8.38 7.02
CA THR A 113 11.23 -8.09 8.32
C THR A 113 9.82 -8.69 8.40
N LEU A 114 9.28 -9.14 7.28
CA LEU A 114 7.99 -9.81 7.20
C LEU A 114 8.09 -11.28 7.61
#